data_0dfe4c7d44991802aebdc63c0fde42aa
#
_entry.id   0dfe4c7d44991802aebdc63c0fde42aa
#
_cell.length_a   1.000
_cell.length_b   1.000
_cell.length_c   1.000
_cell.angle_alpha   90.00
_cell.angle_beta   90.00
_cell.angle_gamma   90.00
#
_symmetry.space_group_name_H-M   'P 1'
#
loop_
_entity.id
_entity.type
_entity.pdbx_description
1 polymer ?
#
loop_
_entity_poly.entity_id
_entity_poly.type
_entity_poly.pdbx_seq_one_letter_code
_entity_poly.pdbx_strand_id
1 'polypeptide(L)'
;SKELIAKAMKMISDWKNDLIAPEQAHTTCETPEDIQFAHLYQLYERNLRAYNAEDFDDLIVMPTRLLQENAEVRDKWQNRVRYLLVDEYQDTNTAQYILVKLLVGVMGQFTAVGDDDQSIYAWRGAKPENMALLKDDFPNLKVIKLEQNYRSTSRILKAANTVIGNNPHIFDKKLWSDKGHGEVIRVITCRNDDDESERVVKDLLTHKLMNGKSWKDYAILYRGNFQARILETQLRQMQIPYKLSGGQSFFARAEI
;
A
#
# COMPACT_ATOMS: atom_id res chain seq x y z
N SER A 1 -13.24 3.49 25.56
CA SER A 1 -12.10 4.38 25.27
C SER A 1 -11.94 4.53 23.74
N LYS A 2 -11.20 5.55 23.27
CA LYS A 2 -10.91 5.74 21.83
C LYS A 2 -10.17 4.54 21.25
N GLU A 3 -9.31 3.93 22.02
CA GLU A 3 -8.56 2.74 21.63
C GLU A 3 -9.46 1.53 21.37
N LEU A 4 -10.46 1.31 22.22
CA LEU A 4 -11.43 0.21 22.04
C LEU A 4 -12.27 0.40 20.77
N ILE A 5 -12.66 1.65 20.49
CA ILE A 5 -13.38 1.97 19.25
C ILE A 5 -12.50 1.67 18.03
N ALA A 6 -11.22 2.06 18.07
CA ALA A 6 -10.29 1.80 16.98
C ALA A 6 -10.09 0.30 16.75
N LYS A 7 -9.98 -0.51 17.82
CA LYS A 7 -9.90 -1.97 17.73
C LYS A 7 -11.16 -2.58 17.11
N ALA A 8 -12.34 -2.16 17.59
CA ALA A 8 -13.61 -2.64 17.06
C ALA A 8 -13.77 -2.31 15.57
N MET A 9 -13.49 -1.06 15.17
CA MET A 9 -13.56 -0.65 13.77
C MET A 9 -12.57 -1.42 12.89
N LYS A 10 -11.35 -1.68 13.40
CA LYS A 10 -10.38 -2.50 12.69
C LYS A 10 -10.89 -3.92 12.48
N MET A 11 -11.42 -4.57 13.54
CA MET A 11 -11.94 -5.92 13.45
C MET A 11 -13.14 -6.02 12.49
N ILE A 12 -14.05 -5.03 12.50
CA ILE A 12 -15.16 -4.95 11.56
C ILE A 12 -14.65 -4.85 10.13
N SER A 13 -13.66 -3.98 9.88
CA SER A 13 -13.03 -3.84 8.57
C SER A 13 -12.36 -5.14 8.12
N ASP A 14 -11.64 -5.82 9.01
CA ASP A 14 -11.00 -7.11 8.72
C ASP A 14 -12.04 -8.17 8.32
N TRP A 15 -13.15 -8.30 9.06
CA TRP A 15 -14.25 -9.21 8.69
C TRP A 15 -14.89 -8.86 7.34
N LYS A 16 -15.17 -7.58 7.09
CA LYS A 16 -15.71 -7.12 5.81
C LYS A 16 -14.77 -7.48 4.66
N ASN A 17 -13.49 -7.18 4.80
CA ASN A 17 -12.47 -7.46 3.79
C ASN A 17 -12.22 -8.96 3.56
N ASP A 18 -12.53 -9.81 4.54
CA ASP A 18 -12.54 -11.26 4.40
C ASP A 18 -13.91 -11.82 3.96
N LEU A 19 -14.85 -10.95 3.59
CA LEU A 19 -16.22 -11.30 3.17
C LEU A 19 -17.03 -12.05 4.24
N ILE A 20 -16.64 -11.94 5.51
CA ILE A 20 -17.36 -12.54 6.64
C ILE A 20 -18.58 -11.66 6.95
N ALA A 21 -19.76 -12.26 6.88
CA ALA A 21 -21.00 -11.55 7.20
C ALA A 21 -21.13 -11.33 8.72
N PRO A 22 -21.88 -10.29 9.17
CA PRO A 22 -22.07 -10.03 10.61
C PRO A 22 -22.58 -11.25 11.39
N GLU A 23 -23.45 -12.06 10.76
CA GLU A 23 -24.01 -13.27 11.34
C GLU A 23 -22.98 -14.38 11.51
N GLN A 24 -21.93 -14.37 10.70
CA GLN A 24 -20.85 -15.36 10.70
C GLN A 24 -19.66 -14.94 11.57
N ALA A 25 -19.54 -13.66 11.91
CA ALA A 25 -18.40 -13.12 12.65
C ALA A 25 -18.15 -13.85 13.99
N HIS A 26 -19.21 -14.31 14.66
CA HIS A 26 -19.09 -15.08 15.89
C HIS A 26 -18.29 -16.39 15.75
N THR A 27 -18.28 -16.99 14.56
CA THR A 27 -17.56 -18.26 14.33
C THR A 27 -16.05 -18.09 14.27
N THR A 28 -15.57 -16.87 14.12
CA THR A 28 -14.15 -16.51 14.02
C THR A 28 -13.60 -15.90 15.31
N CYS A 29 -14.44 -15.74 16.34
CA CYS A 29 -14.06 -15.12 17.59
C CYS A 29 -13.24 -16.08 18.45
N GLU A 30 -12.09 -15.63 18.93
CA GLU A 30 -11.20 -16.37 19.82
C GLU A 30 -11.30 -15.88 21.27
N THR A 31 -11.68 -14.62 21.46
CA THR A 31 -11.73 -13.99 22.78
C THR A 31 -13.14 -13.46 23.11
N PRO A 32 -13.46 -13.24 24.41
CA PRO A 32 -14.71 -12.56 24.81
C PRO A 32 -14.84 -11.14 24.26
N GLU A 33 -13.71 -10.46 24.00
CA GLU A 33 -13.70 -9.13 23.38
C GLU A 33 -14.15 -9.21 21.92
N ASP A 34 -13.70 -10.22 21.18
CA ASP A 34 -14.09 -10.45 19.78
C ASP A 34 -15.60 -10.70 19.65
N ILE A 35 -16.19 -11.42 20.60
CA ILE A 35 -17.64 -11.65 20.64
C ILE A 35 -18.40 -10.33 20.79
N GLN A 36 -17.88 -9.42 21.61
CA GLN A 36 -18.48 -8.07 21.74
C GLN A 36 -18.35 -7.29 20.42
N PHE A 37 -17.22 -7.38 19.74
CA PHE A 37 -17.03 -6.73 18.45
C PHE A 37 -17.92 -7.34 17.36
N ALA A 38 -18.18 -8.62 17.38
CA ALA A 38 -19.14 -9.27 16.47
C ALA A 38 -20.58 -8.73 16.68
N HIS A 39 -21.00 -8.53 17.93
CA HIS A 39 -22.26 -7.83 18.22
C HIS A 39 -22.27 -6.38 17.73
N LEU A 40 -21.17 -5.66 17.93
CA LEU A 40 -21.03 -4.29 17.42
C LEU A 40 -21.08 -4.25 15.89
N TYR A 41 -20.51 -5.24 15.21
CA TYR A 41 -20.58 -5.35 13.76
C TYR A 41 -22.02 -5.47 13.26
N GLN A 42 -22.84 -6.33 13.88
CA GLN A 42 -24.27 -6.44 13.55
C GLN A 42 -25.01 -5.11 13.73
N LEU A 43 -24.73 -4.39 14.83
CA LEU A 43 -25.33 -3.08 15.09
C LEU A 43 -24.84 -2.03 14.09
N TYR A 44 -23.56 -2.06 13.74
CA TYR A 44 -22.94 -1.16 12.79
C TYR A 44 -23.60 -1.29 11.41
N GLU A 45 -23.68 -2.51 10.87
CA GLU A 45 -24.32 -2.79 9.59
C GLU A 45 -25.82 -2.39 9.58
N ARG A 46 -26.52 -2.67 10.67
CA ARG A 46 -27.93 -2.25 10.80
C ARG A 46 -28.07 -0.73 10.75
N ASN A 47 -27.18 0.00 11.39
CA ASN A 47 -27.20 1.45 11.36
C ASN A 47 -26.83 2.01 9.98
N LEU A 48 -25.81 1.47 9.31
CA LEU A 48 -25.48 1.88 7.94
C LEU A 48 -26.71 1.72 7.02
N ARG A 49 -27.38 0.57 7.07
CA ARG A 49 -28.62 0.35 6.30
C ARG A 49 -29.73 1.32 6.67
N ALA A 50 -29.93 1.60 7.97
CA ALA A 50 -30.96 2.52 8.42
C ALA A 50 -30.73 3.96 7.94
N TYR A 51 -29.45 4.38 7.84
CA TYR A 51 -29.08 5.69 7.32
C TYR A 51 -28.90 5.72 5.80
N ASN A 52 -29.09 4.59 5.09
CA ASN A 52 -28.79 4.43 3.67
C ASN A 52 -27.35 4.91 3.36
N ALA A 53 -26.40 4.50 4.19
CA ALA A 53 -25.00 4.85 4.14
C ALA A 53 -24.14 3.61 3.94
N GLU A 54 -22.97 3.80 3.36
CA GLU A 54 -21.95 2.78 3.12
C GLU A 54 -20.61 3.30 3.62
N ASP A 55 -19.76 2.42 4.08
CA ASP A 55 -18.37 2.75 4.37
C ASP A 55 -17.45 2.41 3.19
N PHE A 56 -16.14 2.69 3.35
CA PHE A 56 -15.17 2.42 2.27
C PHE A 56 -15.00 0.93 1.96
N ASP A 57 -15.15 0.06 2.94
CA ASP A 57 -15.06 -1.38 2.73
C ASP A 57 -16.26 -1.88 1.89
N ASP A 58 -17.44 -1.31 2.10
CA ASP A 58 -18.65 -1.65 1.34
C ASP A 58 -18.50 -1.40 -0.16
N LEU A 59 -17.71 -0.41 -0.57
CA LEU A 59 -17.45 -0.12 -1.99
C LEU A 59 -16.81 -1.31 -2.74
N ILE A 60 -16.17 -2.21 -2.02
CA ILE A 60 -15.58 -3.44 -2.55
C ILE A 60 -16.45 -4.67 -2.20
N VAL A 61 -16.88 -4.77 -0.96
CA VAL A 61 -17.60 -5.94 -0.45
C VAL A 61 -18.96 -6.11 -1.11
N MET A 62 -19.73 -5.03 -1.24
CA MET A 62 -21.08 -5.09 -1.83
C MET A 62 -21.06 -5.51 -3.32
N PRO A 63 -20.25 -4.89 -4.21
CA PRO A 63 -20.17 -5.38 -5.59
C PRO A 63 -19.64 -6.82 -5.67
N THR A 64 -18.71 -7.22 -4.78
CA THR A 64 -18.20 -8.59 -4.74
C THR A 64 -19.32 -9.57 -4.44
N ARG A 65 -20.11 -9.34 -3.38
CA ARG A 65 -21.28 -10.17 -3.03
C ARG A 65 -22.33 -10.18 -4.15
N LEU A 66 -22.64 -9.02 -4.70
CA LEU A 66 -23.58 -8.92 -5.82
C LEU A 66 -23.18 -9.81 -7.00
N LEU A 67 -21.89 -9.79 -7.36
CA LEU A 67 -21.37 -10.64 -8.44
C LEU A 67 -21.30 -12.13 -8.07
N GLN A 68 -21.14 -12.46 -6.78
CA GLN A 68 -21.22 -13.85 -6.31
C GLN A 68 -22.64 -14.39 -6.39
N GLU A 69 -23.61 -13.62 -5.94
CA GLU A 69 -25.00 -14.04 -5.74
C GLU A 69 -25.85 -13.92 -7.02
N ASN A 70 -25.49 -13.01 -7.93
CA ASN A 70 -26.29 -12.73 -9.12
C ASN A 70 -25.51 -13.05 -10.40
N ALA A 71 -25.82 -14.20 -11.00
CA ALA A 71 -25.16 -14.66 -12.22
C ALA A 71 -25.40 -13.72 -13.41
N GLU A 72 -26.61 -13.16 -13.55
CA GLU A 72 -26.93 -12.25 -14.67
C GLU A 72 -26.09 -10.97 -14.62
N VAL A 73 -25.95 -10.38 -13.42
CA VAL A 73 -25.11 -9.19 -13.21
C VAL A 73 -23.65 -9.54 -13.46
N ARG A 74 -23.20 -10.68 -12.97
CA ARG A 74 -21.82 -11.16 -13.18
C ARG A 74 -21.52 -11.34 -14.67
N ASP A 75 -22.38 -12.04 -15.40
CA ASP A 75 -22.20 -12.28 -16.83
C ASP A 75 -22.19 -10.96 -17.62
N LYS A 76 -23.06 -10.02 -17.26
CA LYS A 76 -23.07 -8.67 -17.84
C LYS A 76 -21.73 -7.97 -17.66
N TRP A 77 -21.15 -8.02 -16.46
CA TRP A 77 -19.87 -7.37 -16.19
C TRP A 77 -18.70 -8.09 -16.84
N GLN A 78 -18.68 -9.43 -16.85
CA GLN A 78 -17.66 -10.22 -17.55
C GLN A 78 -17.66 -9.95 -19.06
N ASN A 79 -18.82 -9.78 -19.66
CA ASN A 79 -18.95 -9.41 -21.08
C ASN A 79 -18.50 -7.96 -21.36
N ARG A 80 -18.61 -7.07 -20.38
CA ARG A 80 -18.20 -5.67 -20.50
C ARG A 80 -16.69 -5.49 -20.27
N VAL A 81 -16.12 -6.18 -19.29
CA VAL A 81 -14.70 -6.16 -18.95
C VAL A 81 -13.98 -7.20 -19.79
N ARG A 82 -13.55 -6.81 -20.98
CA ARG A 82 -12.88 -7.74 -21.91
C ARG A 82 -11.44 -8.05 -21.51
N TYR A 83 -10.78 -7.13 -20.82
CA TYR A 83 -9.42 -7.28 -20.32
C TYR A 83 -9.25 -6.44 -19.07
N LEU A 84 -8.73 -7.02 -17.98
CA LEU A 84 -8.53 -6.35 -16.71
C LEU A 84 -7.03 -6.11 -16.48
N LEU A 85 -6.68 -4.89 -16.09
CA LEU A 85 -5.33 -4.54 -15.64
C LEU A 85 -5.40 -4.22 -14.15
N VAL A 86 -4.58 -4.90 -13.37
CA VAL A 86 -4.48 -4.69 -11.91
C VAL A 86 -3.05 -4.36 -11.58
N ASP A 87 -2.83 -3.22 -10.93
CA ASP A 87 -1.53 -2.79 -10.44
C ASP A 87 -1.45 -2.96 -8.91
N GLU A 88 -0.23 -3.00 -8.38
CA GLU A 88 0.06 -3.16 -6.94
C GLU A 88 -0.67 -4.37 -6.32
N TYR A 89 -0.67 -5.48 -7.03
CA TYR A 89 -1.49 -6.66 -6.69
C TYR A 89 -1.16 -7.25 -5.31
N GLN A 90 0.06 -7.08 -4.80
CA GLN A 90 0.49 -7.49 -3.46
C GLN A 90 -0.29 -6.81 -2.33
N ASP A 91 -0.93 -5.68 -2.62
CA ASP A 91 -1.69 -4.91 -1.63
C ASP A 91 -3.19 -5.26 -1.61
N THR A 92 -3.60 -6.28 -2.39
CA THR A 92 -4.99 -6.73 -2.43
C THR A 92 -5.37 -7.53 -1.17
N ASN A 93 -6.57 -7.27 -0.65
CA ASN A 93 -7.21 -8.09 0.37
C ASN A 93 -8.06 -9.22 -0.26
N THR A 94 -8.69 -10.05 0.58
CA THR A 94 -9.50 -11.18 0.12
C THR A 94 -10.69 -10.73 -0.75
N ALA A 95 -11.43 -9.69 -0.35
CA ALA A 95 -12.58 -9.21 -1.10
C ALA A 95 -12.17 -8.71 -2.49
N GLN A 96 -11.06 -7.95 -2.58
CA GLN A 96 -10.51 -7.47 -3.85
C GLN A 96 -10.04 -8.62 -4.74
N TYR A 97 -9.36 -9.62 -4.16
CA TYR A 97 -8.96 -10.82 -4.88
C TYR A 97 -10.15 -11.55 -5.50
N ILE A 98 -11.22 -11.77 -4.72
CA ILE A 98 -12.44 -12.42 -5.20
C ILE A 98 -13.14 -11.56 -6.26
N LEU A 99 -13.18 -10.24 -6.09
CA LEU A 99 -13.75 -9.32 -7.08
C LEU A 99 -13.03 -9.43 -8.43
N VAL A 100 -11.69 -9.46 -8.42
CA VAL A 100 -10.90 -9.66 -9.64
C VAL A 100 -11.28 -10.98 -10.31
N LYS A 101 -11.35 -12.09 -9.58
CA LYS A 101 -11.74 -13.40 -10.12
C LYS A 101 -13.13 -13.36 -10.75
N LEU A 102 -14.10 -12.73 -10.10
CA LEU A 102 -15.47 -12.62 -10.59
C LEU A 102 -15.57 -11.77 -11.86
N LEU A 103 -14.79 -10.71 -11.97
CA LEU A 103 -14.76 -9.85 -13.15
C LEU A 103 -14.06 -10.50 -14.35
N VAL A 104 -12.98 -11.22 -14.08
CA VAL A 104 -12.16 -11.89 -15.11
C VAL A 104 -12.87 -13.14 -15.65
N GLY A 105 -13.58 -13.87 -14.80
CA GLY A 105 -14.29 -15.09 -15.15
C GLY A 105 -13.38 -16.19 -15.69
N VAL A 106 -13.99 -17.18 -16.33
CA VAL A 106 -13.27 -18.36 -16.90
C VAL A 106 -12.37 -18.01 -18.08
N MET A 107 -12.61 -16.91 -18.78
CA MET A 107 -11.78 -16.48 -19.92
C MET A 107 -10.38 -16.03 -19.48
N GLY A 108 -10.20 -15.64 -18.23
CA GLY A 108 -8.93 -15.34 -17.63
C GLY A 108 -8.14 -14.20 -18.29
N GLN A 109 -8.83 -13.22 -18.89
CA GLN A 109 -8.17 -12.15 -19.66
C GLN A 109 -7.78 -10.99 -18.74
N PHE A 110 -6.59 -11.09 -18.14
CA PHE A 110 -6.07 -10.04 -17.27
C PHE A 110 -4.55 -9.99 -17.24
N THR A 111 -4.03 -8.88 -16.76
CA THR A 111 -2.64 -8.72 -16.32
C THR A 111 -2.63 -8.17 -14.90
N ALA A 112 -1.99 -8.88 -13.99
CA ALA A 112 -1.71 -8.40 -12.65
C ALA A 112 -0.22 -8.04 -12.54
N VAL A 113 0.07 -6.85 -12.06
CA VAL A 113 1.43 -6.37 -11.79
C VAL A 113 1.58 -6.18 -10.29
N GLY A 114 2.68 -6.63 -9.72
CA GLY A 114 2.94 -6.51 -8.30
C GLY A 114 4.35 -6.93 -7.93
N ASP A 115 4.71 -6.63 -6.70
CA ASP A 115 6.00 -6.95 -6.11
C ASP A 115 5.76 -7.37 -4.65
N ASP A 116 5.85 -8.67 -4.36
CA ASP A 116 5.63 -9.23 -3.02
C ASP A 116 6.56 -8.61 -1.96
N ASP A 117 7.76 -8.19 -2.36
CA ASP A 117 8.71 -7.50 -1.47
C ASP A 117 8.28 -6.06 -1.10
N GLN A 118 7.31 -5.49 -1.83
CA GLN A 118 6.76 -4.17 -1.55
C GLN A 118 5.44 -4.20 -0.76
N SER A 119 4.98 -5.38 -0.32
CA SER A 119 3.76 -5.51 0.49
C SER A 119 3.97 -4.93 1.89
N ILE A 120 3.53 -3.70 2.10
CA ILE A 120 3.64 -2.96 3.37
C ILE A 120 2.28 -2.59 3.96
N TYR A 121 1.17 -3.09 3.39
CA TYR A 121 -0.19 -2.78 3.80
C TYR A 121 -0.93 -3.95 4.50
N ALA A 122 -0.19 -4.92 5.07
CA ALA A 122 -0.78 -6.02 5.85
C ALA A 122 -1.68 -5.50 7.00
N TRP A 123 -1.33 -4.37 7.62
CA TRP A 123 -2.13 -3.72 8.65
C TRP A 123 -3.48 -3.14 8.14
N ARG A 124 -3.66 -3.06 6.82
CA ARG A 124 -4.92 -2.73 6.11
C ARG A 124 -5.60 -3.97 5.52
N GLY A 125 -5.17 -5.16 5.87
CA GLY A 125 -5.74 -6.41 5.36
C GLY A 125 -5.17 -6.90 4.04
N ALA A 126 -4.08 -6.29 3.52
CA ALA A 126 -3.39 -6.79 2.33
C ALA A 126 -2.83 -8.20 2.57
N LYS A 127 -2.99 -9.07 1.58
CA LYS A 127 -2.54 -10.46 1.60
C LYS A 127 -1.65 -10.73 0.37
N PRO A 128 -0.33 -10.59 0.49
CA PRO A 128 0.58 -10.84 -0.64
C PRO A 128 0.47 -12.28 -1.16
N GLU A 129 -0.01 -13.22 -0.32
CA GLU A 129 -0.30 -14.61 -0.69
C GLU A 129 -1.31 -14.70 -1.86
N ASN A 130 -2.15 -13.69 -2.05
CA ASN A 130 -3.07 -13.62 -3.20
C ASN A 130 -2.32 -13.72 -4.54
N MET A 131 -1.05 -13.28 -4.60
CA MET A 131 -0.21 -13.44 -5.80
C MET A 131 0.14 -14.91 -6.07
N ALA A 132 0.34 -15.70 -5.01
CA ALA A 132 0.62 -17.15 -5.16
C ALA A 132 -0.63 -17.88 -5.63
N LEU A 133 -1.80 -17.55 -5.10
CA LEU A 133 -3.08 -18.16 -5.45
C LEU A 133 -3.45 -18.01 -6.93
N LEU A 134 -2.93 -16.97 -7.61
CA LEU A 134 -3.18 -16.79 -9.04
C LEU A 134 -2.73 -17.97 -9.89
N LYS A 135 -1.66 -18.67 -9.50
CA LYS A 135 -1.17 -19.84 -10.23
C LYS A 135 -2.12 -21.03 -10.13
N ASP A 136 -2.77 -21.17 -8.96
CA ASP A 136 -3.71 -22.26 -8.71
C ASP A 136 -5.05 -22.00 -9.39
N ASP A 137 -5.50 -20.76 -9.33
CA ASP A 137 -6.79 -20.33 -9.92
C ASP A 137 -6.76 -20.18 -11.45
N PHE A 138 -5.58 -19.86 -12.01
CA PHE A 138 -5.38 -19.65 -13.45
C PHE A 138 -4.22 -20.51 -13.97
N PRO A 139 -4.47 -21.80 -14.31
CA PRO A 139 -3.41 -22.74 -14.71
C PRO A 139 -2.59 -22.29 -15.94
N ASN A 140 -3.18 -21.46 -16.79
CA ASN A 140 -2.52 -20.90 -17.97
C ASN A 140 -1.78 -19.58 -17.71
N LEU A 141 -1.68 -19.16 -16.45
CA LEU A 141 -1.04 -17.92 -16.07
C LEU A 141 0.44 -17.90 -16.48
N LYS A 142 0.83 -16.88 -17.25
CA LYS A 142 2.23 -16.63 -17.59
C LYS A 142 2.84 -15.65 -16.62
N VAL A 143 3.80 -16.11 -15.82
CA VAL A 143 4.57 -15.26 -14.90
C VAL A 143 5.78 -14.68 -15.64
N ILE A 144 5.91 -13.36 -15.62
CA ILE A 144 7.04 -12.63 -16.21
C ILE A 144 7.72 -11.84 -15.09
N LYS A 145 9.03 -12.07 -14.89
CA LYS A 145 9.82 -11.35 -13.88
C LYS A 145 10.49 -10.14 -14.53
N LEU A 146 10.24 -8.95 -13.99
CA LEU A 146 10.85 -7.70 -14.42
C LEU A 146 11.99 -7.34 -13.46
N GLU A 147 13.18 -7.92 -13.66
CA GLU A 147 14.30 -7.79 -12.73
C GLU A 147 15.24 -6.62 -13.09
N GLN A 148 15.18 -6.13 -14.32
CA GLN A 148 15.97 -4.95 -14.70
C GLN A 148 15.35 -3.68 -14.12
N ASN A 149 16.14 -2.96 -13.34
CA ASN A 149 15.75 -1.69 -12.72
C ASN A 149 16.39 -0.52 -13.49
N TYR A 150 15.55 0.40 -13.94
CA TYR A 150 15.95 1.58 -14.70
C TYR A 150 16.05 2.86 -13.85
N ARG A 151 15.69 2.78 -12.57
CA ARG A 151 15.65 3.91 -11.63
C ARG A 151 16.99 4.11 -10.94
N SER A 152 17.53 3.04 -10.37
CA SER A 152 18.62 3.09 -9.40
C SER A 152 19.93 2.52 -9.95
N THR A 153 21.05 2.96 -9.39
CA THR A 153 22.38 2.40 -9.65
C THR A 153 22.57 1.04 -8.98
N SER A 154 23.51 0.24 -9.44
CA SER A 154 23.73 -1.13 -8.94
C SER A 154 24.11 -1.18 -7.46
N ARG A 155 24.72 -0.13 -6.90
CA ARG A 155 25.06 -0.06 -5.47
C ARG A 155 23.80 0.06 -4.59
N ILE A 156 22.84 0.87 -5.00
CA ILE A 156 21.54 0.99 -4.31
C ILE A 156 20.80 -0.35 -4.37
N LEU A 157 20.77 -0.97 -5.56
CA LEU A 157 20.09 -2.26 -5.72
C LEU A 157 20.76 -3.38 -4.93
N LYS A 158 22.10 -3.37 -4.82
CA LYS A 158 22.81 -4.33 -3.97
C LYS A 158 22.41 -4.20 -2.51
N ALA A 159 22.30 -2.97 -2.00
CA ALA A 159 21.84 -2.72 -0.63
C ALA A 159 20.37 -3.18 -0.46
N ALA A 160 19.49 -2.84 -1.39
CA ALA A 160 18.09 -3.25 -1.38
C ALA A 160 17.95 -4.79 -1.41
N ASN A 161 18.63 -5.46 -2.35
CA ASN A 161 18.63 -6.93 -2.44
C ASN A 161 19.16 -7.60 -1.15
N THR A 162 20.14 -6.97 -0.48
CA THR A 162 20.68 -7.50 0.78
C THR A 162 19.68 -7.37 1.93
N VAL A 163 18.95 -6.26 2.00
CA VAL A 163 17.93 -6.03 3.03
C VAL A 163 16.76 -6.99 2.82
N ILE A 164 16.22 -7.04 1.60
CA ILE A 164 15.03 -7.84 1.31
C ILE A 164 15.31 -9.34 1.35
N GLY A 165 16.54 -9.76 1.08
CA GLY A 165 16.96 -11.17 1.18
C GLY A 165 16.85 -11.80 2.58
N ASN A 166 16.53 -11.00 3.62
CA ASN A 166 16.20 -11.51 4.95
C ASN A 166 14.73 -11.92 5.10
N ASN A 167 13.88 -11.59 4.13
CA ASN A 167 12.46 -11.91 4.15
C ASN A 167 12.18 -13.17 3.32
N PRO A 168 11.12 -13.93 3.65
CA PRO A 168 10.63 -14.98 2.76
C PRO A 168 10.06 -14.35 1.49
N HIS A 169 10.26 -15.01 0.35
CA HIS A 169 9.79 -14.55 -0.95
C HIS A 169 8.73 -15.50 -1.51
N ILE A 170 7.71 -14.94 -2.18
CA ILE A 170 6.75 -15.71 -3.00
C ILE A 170 7.38 -16.00 -4.36
N PHE A 171 8.16 -15.04 -4.88
CA PHE A 171 8.89 -15.17 -6.14
C PHE A 171 10.35 -14.81 -5.95
N ASP A 172 11.24 -15.77 -6.19
CA ASP A 172 12.68 -15.47 -6.24
C ASP A 172 12.96 -14.46 -7.35
N LYS A 173 13.53 -13.32 -7.00
CA LYS A 173 13.94 -12.27 -7.93
C LYS A 173 15.16 -11.53 -7.41
N LYS A 174 15.92 -10.95 -8.33
CA LYS A 174 17.10 -10.15 -8.00
C LYS A 174 17.18 -8.95 -8.92
N LEU A 175 16.98 -7.78 -8.36
CA LEU A 175 17.07 -6.54 -9.12
C LEU A 175 18.50 -6.26 -9.54
N TRP A 176 18.66 -5.87 -10.81
CA TRP A 176 19.92 -5.45 -11.39
C TRP A 176 19.74 -4.22 -12.29
N SER A 177 20.82 -3.49 -12.55
CA SER A 177 20.81 -2.29 -13.40
C SER A 177 22.10 -2.15 -14.18
N ASP A 178 22.00 -1.57 -15.37
CA ASP A 178 23.12 -1.19 -16.24
C ASP A 178 23.64 0.24 -15.97
N LYS A 179 23.07 0.95 -14.98
CA LYS A 179 23.47 2.34 -14.63
C LYS A 179 24.82 2.46 -13.92
N GLY A 180 25.61 1.38 -13.87
CA GLY A 180 26.89 1.38 -13.18
C GLY A 180 26.76 1.41 -11.66
N HIS A 181 27.89 1.60 -10.97
CA HIS A 181 27.93 1.54 -9.52
C HIS A 181 27.26 2.74 -8.82
N GLY A 182 27.36 3.91 -9.41
CA GLY A 182 26.89 5.15 -8.78
C GLY A 182 27.74 5.57 -7.57
N GLU A 183 27.26 6.59 -6.87
CA GLU A 183 27.91 7.11 -5.67
C GLU A 183 27.79 6.15 -4.47
N VAL A 184 28.63 6.34 -3.47
CA VAL A 184 28.59 5.56 -2.23
C VAL A 184 27.36 5.97 -1.38
N ILE A 185 26.73 4.97 -0.78
CA ILE A 185 25.68 5.21 0.22
C ILE A 185 26.38 5.67 1.51
N ARG A 186 25.97 6.82 2.05
CA ARG A 186 26.47 7.36 3.31
C ARG A 186 25.43 7.22 4.40
N VAL A 187 25.85 6.83 5.58
CA VAL A 187 25.03 6.82 6.78
C VAL A 187 25.52 7.94 7.70
N ILE A 188 24.64 8.81 8.10
CA ILE A 188 24.94 9.97 8.94
C ILE A 188 24.20 9.81 10.26
N THR A 189 24.94 9.68 11.36
CA THR A 189 24.37 9.64 12.71
C THR A 189 24.15 11.06 13.21
N CYS A 190 22.93 11.35 13.65
CA CYS A 190 22.52 12.64 14.16
C CYS A 190 22.11 12.53 15.63
N ARG A 191 22.16 13.64 16.38
CA ARG A 191 21.84 13.67 17.82
C ARG A 191 20.34 13.71 18.09
N ASN A 192 19.61 14.39 17.23
CA ASN A 192 18.15 14.58 17.27
C ASN A 192 17.65 15.03 15.89
N ASP A 193 16.33 15.22 15.77
CA ASP A 193 15.64 15.58 14.53
C ASP A 193 16.10 16.95 13.98
N ASP A 194 16.44 17.91 14.86
CA ASP A 194 16.95 19.22 14.44
C ASP A 194 18.34 19.10 13.81
N ASP A 195 19.27 18.36 14.47
CA ASP A 195 20.61 18.08 13.95
C ASP A 195 20.54 17.30 12.62
N GLU A 196 19.57 16.35 12.50
CA GLU A 196 19.33 15.61 11.27
C GLU A 196 18.91 16.54 10.14
N SER A 197 17.86 17.34 10.35
CA SER A 197 17.32 18.24 9.34
C SER A 197 18.34 19.29 8.89
N GLU A 198 19.10 19.86 9.83
CA GLU A 198 20.18 20.81 9.54
C GLU A 198 21.26 20.18 8.68
N ARG A 199 21.74 18.98 9.04
CA ARG A 199 22.78 18.25 8.29
C ARG A 199 22.33 17.87 6.89
N VAL A 200 21.10 17.33 6.75
CA VAL A 200 20.53 16.96 5.45
C VAL A 200 20.46 18.17 4.53
N VAL A 201 19.94 19.30 5.01
CA VAL A 201 19.80 20.53 4.20
C VAL A 201 21.17 21.12 3.83
N LYS A 202 22.14 21.14 4.75
CA LYS A 202 23.51 21.59 4.49
C LYS A 202 24.22 20.69 3.47
N ASP A 203 24.10 19.37 3.61
CA ASP A 203 24.72 18.42 2.68
C ASP A 203 24.13 18.57 1.27
N LEU A 204 22.80 18.71 1.15
CA LEU A 204 22.10 18.96 -0.09
C LEU A 204 22.59 20.26 -0.76
N LEU A 205 22.68 21.35 0.00
CA LEU A 205 23.17 22.64 -0.52
C LEU A 205 24.62 22.53 -1.00
N THR A 206 25.48 21.92 -0.19
CA THR A 206 26.89 21.72 -0.53
C THR A 206 27.05 20.89 -1.78
N HIS A 207 26.35 19.77 -1.87
CA HIS A 207 26.39 18.87 -3.03
C HIS A 207 25.91 19.57 -4.30
N LYS A 208 24.83 20.36 -4.19
CA LYS A 208 24.32 21.14 -5.32
C LYS A 208 25.35 22.14 -5.83
N LEU A 209 25.98 22.89 -4.94
CA LEU A 209 26.98 23.90 -5.31
C LEU A 209 28.22 23.26 -5.96
N MET A 210 28.70 22.15 -5.40
CA MET A 210 29.91 21.48 -5.90
C MET A 210 29.68 20.79 -7.26
N ASN A 211 28.46 20.29 -7.53
CA ASN A 211 28.16 19.49 -8.71
C ASN A 211 27.30 20.20 -9.75
N GLY A 212 26.96 21.48 -9.57
CA GLY A 212 26.16 22.26 -10.52
C GLY A 212 24.75 21.71 -10.78
N LYS A 213 24.18 20.97 -9.81
CA LYS A 213 22.86 20.33 -9.94
C LYS A 213 21.72 21.32 -9.77
N SER A 214 20.56 20.97 -10.30
CA SER A 214 19.30 21.70 -10.10
C SER A 214 18.58 21.18 -8.85
N TRP A 215 17.76 22.02 -8.20
CA TRP A 215 16.93 21.61 -7.06
C TRP A 215 16.02 20.42 -7.38
N LYS A 216 15.53 20.32 -8.60
CA LYS A 216 14.69 19.19 -9.06
C LYS A 216 15.40 17.83 -9.08
N ASP A 217 16.73 17.80 -8.96
CA ASP A 217 17.53 16.57 -8.97
C ASP A 217 17.63 15.95 -7.57
N TYR A 218 17.02 16.57 -6.55
CA TYR A 218 17.06 16.12 -5.17
C TYR A 218 15.68 15.74 -4.66
N ALA A 219 15.65 14.74 -3.78
CA ALA A 219 14.47 14.38 -3.00
C ALA A 219 14.88 14.04 -1.57
N ILE A 220 14.07 14.44 -0.61
CA ILE A 220 14.17 14.03 0.79
C ILE A 220 12.99 13.11 1.05
N LEU A 221 13.27 11.85 1.42
CA LEU A 221 12.26 10.86 1.72
C LEU A 221 12.18 10.65 3.24
N TYR A 222 10.97 10.58 3.76
CA TYR A 222 10.72 10.33 5.18
C TYR A 222 9.53 9.38 5.35
N ARG A 223 9.45 8.72 6.51
CA ARG A 223 8.41 7.72 6.78
C ARG A 223 7.10 8.33 7.24
N GLY A 224 7.14 9.34 8.11
CA GLY A 224 5.97 9.93 8.74
C GLY A 224 5.78 11.41 8.39
N ASN A 225 4.55 11.83 8.13
CA ASN A 225 4.24 13.22 7.75
C ASN A 225 4.66 14.26 8.81
N PHE A 226 4.80 13.85 10.08
CA PHE A 226 5.27 14.73 11.15
C PHE A 226 6.72 15.21 10.95
N GLN A 227 7.54 14.41 10.26
CA GLN A 227 8.94 14.73 9.95
C GLN A 227 9.07 15.87 8.93
N ALA A 228 8.05 16.05 8.08
CA ALA A 228 8.06 17.09 7.08
C ALA A 228 8.22 18.49 7.65
N ARG A 229 7.60 18.79 8.79
CA ARG A 229 7.59 20.13 9.40
C ARG A 229 9.01 20.64 9.71
N ILE A 230 9.85 19.81 10.30
CA ILE A 230 11.22 20.19 10.68
C ILE A 230 12.05 20.45 9.42
N LEU A 231 11.94 19.56 8.41
CA LEU A 231 12.60 19.70 7.12
C LEU A 231 12.16 20.97 6.38
N GLU A 232 10.83 21.25 6.33
CA GLU A 232 10.29 22.47 5.72
C GLU A 232 10.85 23.73 6.39
N THR A 233 10.94 23.73 7.72
CA THR A 233 11.51 24.85 8.50
C THR A 233 12.95 25.13 8.08
N GLN A 234 13.79 24.11 8.01
CA GLN A 234 15.20 24.24 7.62
C GLN A 234 15.38 24.65 6.16
N LEU A 235 14.60 24.08 5.24
CA LEU A 235 14.62 24.46 3.83
C LEU A 235 14.23 25.93 3.62
N ARG A 236 13.22 26.42 4.35
CA ARG A 236 12.80 27.82 4.31
C ARG A 236 13.83 28.76 4.88
N GLN A 237 14.45 28.43 6.01
CA GLN A 237 15.54 29.23 6.60
C GLN A 237 16.71 29.40 5.64
N MET A 238 17.02 28.35 4.86
CA MET A 238 18.10 28.38 3.86
C MET A 238 17.62 28.87 2.48
N GLN A 239 16.37 29.35 2.37
CA GLN A 239 15.75 29.84 1.11
C GLN A 239 15.81 28.81 -0.03
N ILE A 240 15.72 27.53 0.30
CA ILE A 240 15.71 26.45 -0.69
C ILE A 240 14.27 26.18 -1.13
N PRO A 241 13.98 26.30 -2.44
CA PRO A 241 12.66 25.98 -2.95
C PRO A 241 12.40 24.47 -2.85
N TYR A 242 11.20 24.11 -2.39
CA TYR A 242 10.78 22.71 -2.25
C TYR A 242 9.32 22.52 -2.68
N LYS A 243 8.97 21.28 -2.96
CA LYS A 243 7.58 20.84 -3.17
C LYS A 243 7.32 19.66 -2.25
N LEU A 244 6.29 19.74 -1.42
CA LEU A 244 5.82 18.64 -0.61
C LEU A 244 4.89 17.77 -1.45
N SER A 245 5.16 16.45 -1.49
CA SER A 245 4.32 15.46 -2.15
C SER A 245 3.68 14.54 -1.10
N GLY A 246 2.41 14.16 -1.29
CA GLY A 246 1.69 13.24 -0.41
C GLY A 246 1.09 13.87 0.85
N GLY A 247 1.09 15.19 0.98
CA GLY A 247 0.48 15.89 2.11
C GLY A 247 0.32 17.38 1.86
N GLN A 248 -0.42 18.04 2.74
CA GLN A 248 -0.51 19.50 2.74
C GLN A 248 0.63 20.05 3.60
N SER A 249 1.40 21.01 3.05
CA SER A 249 2.45 21.70 3.82
C SER A 249 1.87 22.27 5.11
N PHE A 250 2.62 22.11 6.21
CA PHE A 250 2.23 22.72 7.48
C PHE A 250 1.98 24.23 7.33
N PHE A 251 2.82 24.92 6.56
CA PHE A 251 2.74 26.38 6.33
C PHE A 251 1.69 26.80 5.30
N ALA A 252 1.02 25.85 4.64
CA ALA A 252 -0.07 26.11 3.69
C ALA A 252 -1.45 25.87 4.30
N ARG A 253 -1.51 25.56 5.60
CA ARG A 253 -2.78 25.36 6.32
C ARG A 253 -3.43 26.72 6.60
N ALA A 254 -4.76 26.77 6.47
CA ALA A 254 -5.52 28.00 6.67
C ALA A 254 -5.47 28.54 8.10
N GLU A 255 -5.12 27.67 9.07
CA GLU A 255 -5.02 28.01 10.49
C GLU A 255 -3.68 28.65 10.88
N ILE A 256 -2.70 28.75 9.98
CA ILE A 256 -1.36 29.29 10.15
C ILE A 256 -1.13 30.47 9.20
#